data_04190cf408b1524758a9e9cc94660637
#
_entry.id   04190cf408b1524758a9e9cc94660637
#
_cell.length_a   1.000
_cell.length_b   1.000
_cell.length_c   1.000
_cell.angle_alpha   90.00
_cell.angle_beta   90.00
_cell.angle_gamma   90.00
#
_symmetry.space_group_name_H-M   'P 1'
#
loop_
_entity.id
_entity.type
_entity.pdbx_description
1 polymer ?
#
loop_
_entity_poly.entity_id
_entity_poly.type
_entity_poly.pdbx_seq_one_letter_code
_entity_poly.pdbx_strand_id
1 'polypeptide(L)'
;QQRAIYNSPENFFNWSWPSVPRHQFLSERDRAFDPDGDTGLIELDISDKLQTPYPATIPAILARYIRINTGDKINHSFIASGEVYYVLKGDGISRNGADKVSWGTGDVFCFPGGNETTHKANNTAIIFCVTNEPLLAFENLQAPLPGKSRNETVHWPHEEIEKHLSAIYDRPKTAETSGVSIQFSTPATAPSRNTIPMVNTAINTL
;
A
#
# COMPACT_ATOMS: atom_id res chain seq x y z
N GLN A 1 -34.42 -2.32 20.04
CA GLN A 1 -34.87 -0.95 19.71
C GLN A 1 -33.86 0.12 20.22
N GLN A 2 -33.22 -0.06 21.37
CA GLN A 2 -32.30 0.91 21.95
C GLN A 2 -30.99 1.13 21.14
N ARG A 3 -30.68 0.26 20.18
CA ARG A 3 -29.50 0.36 19.32
C ARG A 3 -29.78 1.02 17.95
N ALA A 4 -31.06 1.20 17.60
CA ALA A 4 -31.41 1.80 16.33
C ALA A 4 -31.23 3.33 16.41
N ILE A 5 -30.46 3.88 15.48
CA ILE A 5 -30.25 5.32 15.32
C ILE A 5 -30.99 5.77 14.07
N TYR A 6 -31.78 6.81 14.20
CA TYR A 6 -32.52 7.43 13.10
C TYR A 6 -31.94 8.81 12.82
N ASN A 7 -31.48 9.02 11.60
CA ASN A 7 -30.91 10.29 11.19
C ASN A 7 -31.97 11.14 10.48
N SER A 8 -32.17 12.38 10.94
CA SER A 8 -32.98 13.36 10.23
C SER A 8 -32.27 13.87 8.98
N PRO A 9 -32.98 14.53 8.02
CA PRO A 9 -32.34 15.15 6.87
C PRO A 9 -31.20 16.09 7.24
N GLU A 10 -31.34 16.88 8.32
CA GLU A 10 -30.27 17.77 8.79
C GLU A 10 -29.02 16.98 9.19
N ASN A 11 -29.17 15.88 9.91
CA ASN A 11 -28.03 15.04 10.32
C ASN A 11 -27.43 14.26 9.15
N PHE A 12 -28.26 13.88 8.17
CA PHE A 12 -27.82 13.11 7.02
C PHE A 12 -27.04 13.97 6.00
N PHE A 13 -27.48 15.20 5.74
CA PHE A 13 -26.84 16.10 4.76
C PHE A 13 -25.71 16.95 5.33
N ASN A 14 -25.70 17.21 6.64
CA ASN A 14 -24.68 18.02 7.31
C ASN A 14 -23.63 17.18 8.05
N TRP A 15 -23.56 15.87 7.74
CA TRP A 15 -22.61 14.99 8.37
C TRP A 15 -21.18 15.22 7.84
N SER A 16 -20.21 15.24 8.74
CA SER A 16 -18.80 15.28 8.43
C SER A 16 -18.11 14.00 8.90
N TRP A 17 -17.20 13.49 8.09
CA TRP A 17 -16.42 12.33 8.49
C TRP A 17 -15.53 12.66 9.71
N PRO A 18 -15.45 11.76 10.70
CA PRO A 18 -14.44 11.89 11.74
C PRO A 18 -13.06 12.04 11.12
N SER A 19 -12.27 12.99 11.60
CA SER A 19 -10.91 13.18 11.12
C SER A 19 -10.04 12.03 11.59
N VAL A 20 -9.24 11.45 10.67
CA VAL A 20 -8.18 10.50 11.05
C VAL A 20 -7.11 11.26 11.84
N PRO A 21 -6.67 10.76 13.00
CA PRO A 21 -5.64 11.40 13.80
C PRO A 21 -4.36 11.59 12.98
N ARG A 22 -3.81 12.81 12.99
CA ARG A 22 -2.51 13.07 12.35
C ARG A 22 -1.41 12.43 13.17
N HIS A 23 -0.51 11.71 12.51
CA HIS A 23 0.68 11.11 13.12
C HIS A 23 1.87 11.16 12.17
N GLN A 24 3.07 11.36 12.73
CA GLN A 24 4.34 11.29 12.00
C GLN A 24 5.11 10.07 12.50
N PHE A 25 5.34 9.11 11.63
CA PHE A 25 6.02 7.84 11.93
C PHE A 25 7.54 8.00 11.84
N LEU A 26 8.11 8.92 12.64
CA LEU A 26 9.53 9.24 12.61
C LEU A 26 10.39 8.11 13.17
N SER A 27 9.98 7.52 14.29
CA SER A 27 10.68 6.39 14.92
C SER A 27 10.69 5.14 14.02
N GLU A 28 9.58 4.87 13.35
CA GLU A 28 9.45 3.74 12.42
C GLU A 28 10.31 3.96 11.18
N ARG A 29 10.32 5.18 10.65
CA ARG A 29 11.22 5.56 9.56
C ARG A 29 12.67 5.40 9.98
N ASP A 30 13.06 5.94 11.12
CA ASP A 30 14.44 5.91 11.59
C ASP A 30 14.91 4.46 11.81
N ARG A 31 14.05 3.59 12.36
CA ARG A 31 14.32 2.15 12.46
C ARG A 31 14.47 1.47 11.09
N ALA A 32 13.62 1.84 10.11
CA ALA A 32 13.69 1.26 8.76
C ALA A 32 14.99 1.64 8.05
N PHE A 33 15.51 2.83 8.29
CA PHE A 33 16.71 3.36 7.64
C PHE A 33 17.98 3.25 8.50
N ASP A 34 17.91 2.72 9.70
CA ASP A 34 19.07 2.49 10.57
C ASP A 34 20.08 1.57 9.86
N PRO A 35 21.35 1.98 9.68
CA PRO A 35 22.37 1.13 9.05
C PRO A 35 22.54 -0.23 9.74
N ASP A 36 22.38 -0.28 11.05
CA ASP A 36 22.57 -1.47 11.88
C ASP A 36 21.25 -2.21 12.19
N GLY A 37 20.15 -1.81 11.53
CA GLY A 37 18.83 -2.39 11.77
C GLY A 37 18.70 -3.80 11.23
N ASP A 38 17.85 -4.60 11.88
CA ASP A 38 17.56 -5.99 11.49
C ASP A 38 16.57 -6.09 10.31
N THR A 39 16.63 -7.21 9.60
CA THR A 39 15.58 -7.60 8.63
C THR A 39 14.26 -7.80 9.36
N GLY A 40 13.19 -7.14 8.92
CA GLY A 40 11.89 -7.24 9.56
C GLY A 40 10.81 -6.34 8.99
N LEU A 41 9.61 -6.50 9.52
CA LEU A 41 8.44 -5.66 9.24
C LEU A 41 8.35 -4.56 10.31
N ILE A 42 8.09 -3.34 9.89
CA ILE A 42 7.93 -2.17 10.78
C ILE A 42 6.59 -1.53 10.44
N GLU A 43 5.58 -1.85 11.21
CA GLU A 43 4.22 -1.36 11.01
C GLU A 43 4.10 0.12 11.38
N LEU A 44 3.34 0.86 10.58
CA LEU A 44 2.97 2.26 10.83
C LEU A 44 1.59 2.27 11.50
N ASP A 45 1.58 1.84 12.75
CA ASP A 45 0.37 1.57 13.50
C ASP A 45 -0.03 2.73 14.42
N ILE A 46 -1.29 3.15 14.33
CA ILE A 46 -1.94 4.09 15.26
C ILE A 46 -3.28 3.54 15.76
N SER A 47 -3.42 2.22 15.84
CA SER A 47 -4.65 1.56 16.29
C SER A 47 -5.17 2.10 17.63
N ASP A 48 -4.29 2.43 18.58
CA ASP A 48 -4.67 3.05 19.85
C ASP A 48 -5.43 4.37 19.66
N LYS A 49 -4.98 5.21 18.70
CA LYS A 49 -5.63 6.50 18.39
C LYS A 49 -6.92 6.31 17.58
N LEU A 50 -6.97 5.26 16.75
CA LEU A 50 -8.13 4.89 15.95
C LEU A 50 -9.16 4.08 16.77
N GLN A 51 -8.77 3.61 17.97
CA GLN A 51 -9.58 2.74 18.83
C GLN A 51 -10.02 1.45 18.10
N THR A 52 -9.10 0.87 17.31
CA THR A 52 -9.32 -0.40 16.63
C THR A 52 -8.61 -1.54 17.36
N PRO A 53 -9.18 -2.77 17.40
CA PRO A 53 -8.56 -3.93 18.05
C PRO A 53 -7.51 -4.63 17.17
N TYR A 54 -7.11 -4.03 16.07
CA TYR A 54 -6.13 -4.53 15.10
C TYR A 54 -5.23 -3.38 14.63
N PRO A 55 -3.99 -3.67 14.18
CA PRO A 55 -3.09 -2.66 13.65
C PRO A 55 -3.70 -1.92 12.46
N ALA A 56 -3.55 -0.59 12.43
CA ALA A 56 -4.06 0.25 11.36
C ALA A 56 -3.30 1.59 11.29
N THR A 57 -2.96 2.00 10.09
CA THR A 57 -2.42 3.35 9.82
C THR A 57 -3.55 4.36 9.63
N ILE A 58 -4.60 3.93 8.96
CA ILE A 58 -5.91 4.61 8.83
C ILE A 58 -7.00 3.53 8.89
N PRO A 59 -8.28 3.87 9.06
CA PRO A 59 -9.32 2.87 9.33
C PRO A 59 -9.40 1.67 8.38
N ALA A 60 -8.98 1.83 7.12
CA ALA A 60 -9.07 0.78 6.10
C ALA A 60 -7.71 0.27 5.60
N ILE A 61 -6.59 0.86 6.06
CA ILE A 61 -5.26 0.60 5.50
C ILE A 61 -4.23 0.43 6.61
N LEU A 62 -3.35 -0.55 6.44
CA LEU A 62 -2.12 -0.69 7.20
C LEU A 62 -0.93 -0.50 6.25
N ALA A 63 -0.10 0.48 6.56
CA ALA A 63 1.18 0.70 5.90
C ALA A 63 2.32 0.19 6.77
N ARG A 64 3.42 -0.23 6.14
CA ARG A 64 4.63 -0.68 6.84
C ARG A 64 5.87 -0.49 5.99
N TYR A 65 7.03 -0.41 6.66
CA TYR A 65 8.30 -0.65 6.00
C TYR A 65 8.66 -2.13 6.11
N ILE A 66 9.23 -2.67 5.05
CA ILE A 66 9.87 -3.98 5.00
C ILE A 66 11.35 -3.70 4.81
N ARG A 67 12.15 -3.95 5.84
CA ARG A 67 13.60 -3.87 5.77
C ARG A 67 14.17 -5.25 5.54
N ILE A 68 15.11 -5.36 4.60
CA ILE A 68 15.77 -6.62 4.25
C ILE A 68 17.26 -6.34 4.09
N ASN A 69 18.08 -6.95 4.92
CA ASN A 69 19.53 -6.78 4.81
C ASN A 69 20.09 -7.55 3.61
N THR A 70 21.27 -7.16 3.17
CA THR A 70 21.95 -7.75 2.02
C THR A 70 21.99 -9.27 2.11
N GLY A 71 21.44 -9.96 1.11
CA GLY A 71 21.38 -11.42 1.02
C GLY A 71 20.26 -12.09 1.83
N ASP A 72 19.60 -11.36 2.73
CA ASP A 72 18.51 -11.87 3.54
C ASP A 72 17.23 -12.06 2.71
N LYS A 73 16.31 -12.80 3.31
CA LYS A 73 14.94 -12.94 2.83
C LYS A 73 13.95 -12.80 3.99
N ILE A 74 12.77 -12.34 3.68
CA ILE A 74 11.64 -12.29 4.59
C ILE A 74 10.40 -12.87 3.93
N ASN A 75 9.62 -13.62 4.70
CA ASN A 75 8.34 -14.18 4.27
C ASN A 75 7.22 -13.59 5.11
N HIS A 76 6.07 -13.42 4.50
CA HIS A 76 4.84 -13.02 5.21
C HIS A 76 3.60 -13.53 4.48
N SER A 77 2.46 -13.53 5.19
CA SER A 77 1.13 -13.83 4.64
C SER A 77 0.15 -12.85 5.27
N PHE A 78 -0.21 -11.82 4.55
CA PHE A 78 -1.15 -10.81 5.04
C PHE A 78 -2.60 -11.23 4.77
N ILE A 79 -3.50 -10.94 5.72
CA ILE A 79 -4.95 -11.14 5.53
C ILE A 79 -5.48 -9.91 4.78
N ALA A 80 -5.18 -9.83 3.49
CA ALA A 80 -5.50 -8.70 2.63
C ALA A 80 -6.04 -9.17 1.28
N SER A 81 -6.75 -8.30 0.57
CA SER A 81 -7.19 -8.55 -0.82
C SER A 81 -6.03 -8.53 -1.80
N GLY A 82 -4.97 -7.81 -1.48
CA GLY A 82 -3.74 -7.65 -2.24
C GLY A 82 -2.75 -6.79 -1.48
N GLU A 83 -1.57 -6.70 -2.02
CA GLU A 83 -0.40 -6.04 -1.42
C GLU A 83 0.20 -5.09 -2.45
N VAL A 84 0.47 -3.84 -2.07
CA VAL A 84 1.11 -2.83 -2.92
C VAL A 84 2.45 -2.45 -2.33
N TYR A 85 3.45 -2.36 -3.17
CA TYR A 85 4.83 -2.12 -2.78
C TYR A 85 5.45 -0.96 -3.56
N TYR A 86 6.22 -0.14 -2.87
CA TYR A 86 7.08 0.89 -3.43
C TYR A 86 8.50 0.70 -2.89
N VAL A 87 9.47 0.55 -3.78
CA VAL A 87 10.87 0.32 -3.40
C VAL A 87 11.55 1.65 -3.10
N LEU A 88 11.79 1.93 -1.82
CA LEU A 88 12.46 3.14 -1.37
C LEU A 88 13.97 3.07 -1.54
N LYS A 89 14.54 1.86 -1.40
CA LYS A 89 15.99 1.62 -1.48
C LYS A 89 16.27 0.16 -1.83
N GLY A 90 17.36 -0.08 -2.57
CA GLY A 90 17.89 -1.41 -2.84
C GLY A 90 17.27 -2.07 -4.07
N ASP A 91 17.60 -3.33 -4.25
CA ASP A 91 17.16 -4.18 -5.35
C ASP A 91 17.01 -5.63 -4.90
N GLY A 92 16.19 -6.38 -5.62
CA GLY A 92 15.94 -7.77 -5.26
C GLY A 92 14.86 -8.45 -6.08
N ILE A 93 14.33 -9.52 -5.49
CA ILE A 93 13.30 -10.35 -6.12
C ILE A 93 12.22 -10.65 -5.10
N SER A 94 10.95 -10.51 -5.51
CA SER A 94 9.79 -10.94 -4.74
C SER A 94 9.04 -12.06 -5.47
N ARG A 95 8.44 -12.94 -4.68
CA ARG A 95 7.60 -14.05 -5.17
C ARG A 95 6.29 -14.08 -4.37
N ASN A 96 5.19 -14.38 -5.06
CA ASN A 96 3.88 -14.61 -4.47
C ASN A 96 3.23 -15.76 -5.24
N GLY A 97 3.17 -16.95 -4.62
CA GLY A 97 2.80 -18.17 -5.32
C GLY A 97 3.73 -18.47 -6.52
N ALA A 98 3.18 -18.51 -7.73
CA ALA A 98 3.94 -18.72 -8.97
C ALA A 98 4.55 -17.43 -9.54
N ASP A 99 4.06 -16.29 -9.10
CA ASP A 99 4.46 -14.99 -9.64
C ASP A 99 5.81 -14.54 -9.10
N LYS A 100 6.54 -13.79 -9.93
CA LYS A 100 7.87 -13.27 -9.60
C LYS A 100 8.03 -11.86 -10.17
N VAL A 101 8.50 -10.94 -9.33
CA VAL A 101 8.91 -9.59 -9.70
C VAL A 101 10.36 -9.38 -9.31
N SER A 102 11.20 -8.94 -10.26
CA SER A 102 12.52 -8.38 -9.98
C SER A 102 12.37 -6.87 -9.90
N TRP A 103 12.86 -6.26 -8.84
CA TRP A 103 12.60 -4.85 -8.55
C TRP A 103 13.87 -4.12 -8.16
N GLY A 104 13.88 -2.80 -8.39
CA GLY A 104 14.89 -1.84 -7.97
C GLY A 104 14.27 -0.59 -7.33
N THR A 105 15.14 0.29 -6.83
CA THR A 105 14.71 1.57 -6.22
C THR A 105 13.82 2.38 -7.17
N GLY A 106 12.68 2.85 -6.67
CA GLY A 106 11.70 3.63 -7.42
C GLY A 106 10.60 2.80 -8.09
N ASP A 107 10.76 1.47 -8.14
CA ASP A 107 9.73 0.58 -8.71
C ASP A 107 8.49 0.52 -7.81
N VAL A 108 7.33 0.39 -8.46
CA VAL A 108 6.06 0.03 -7.83
C VAL A 108 5.65 -1.35 -8.33
N PHE A 109 5.12 -2.18 -7.47
CA PHE A 109 4.52 -3.45 -7.87
C PHE A 109 3.40 -3.86 -6.91
N CYS A 110 2.54 -4.75 -7.34
CA CYS A 110 1.49 -5.33 -6.50
C CYS A 110 1.43 -6.84 -6.67
N PHE A 111 0.97 -7.50 -5.62
CA PHE A 111 0.64 -8.92 -5.61
C PHE A 111 -0.81 -9.16 -5.19
N PRO A 112 -1.41 -10.25 -5.67
CA PRO A 112 -2.70 -10.72 -5.17
C PRO A 112 -2.58 -11.18 -3.71
N GLY A 113 -3.63 -11.01 -2.92
CA GLY A 113 -3.73 -11.60 -1.59
C GLY A 113 -3.96 -13.11 -1.61
N GLY A 114 -3.72 -13.75 -0.49
CA GLY A 114 -4.03 -15.16 -0.26
C GLY A 114 -2.87 -16.14 -0.44
N ASN A 115 -1.74 -15.70 -0.94
CA ASN A 115 -0.51 -16.49 -1.00
C ASN A 115 0.52 -15.97 0.02
N GLU A 116 1.49 -16.81 0.36
CA GLU A 116 2.70 -16.33 1.03
C GLU A 116 3.53 -15.51 0.05
N THR A 117 4.00 -14.35 0.51
CA THR A 117 4.93 -13.49 -0.22
C THR A 117 6.33 -13.61 0.38
N THR A 118 7.32 -13.81 -0.47
CA THR A 118 8.75 -13.84 -0.12
C THR A 118 9.46 -12.70 -0.80
N HIS A 119 10.23 -11.93 -0.06
CA HIS A 119 11.17 -10.94 -0.61
C HIS A 119 12.60 -11.38 -0.32
N LYS A 120 13.48 -11.26 -1.30
CA LYS A 120 14.93 -11.49 -1.15
C LYS A 120 15.67 -10.29 -1.72
N ALA A 121 16.50 -9.66 -0.90
CA ALA A 121 17.31 -8.51 -1.30
C ALA A 121 18.70 -8.94 -1.80
N ASN A 122 19.19 -8.31 -2.86
CA ASN A 122 20.57 -8.40 -3.30
C ASN A 122 21.47 -7.45 -2.51
N ASN A 123 20.96 -6.24 -2.25
CA ASN A 123 21.55 -5.21 -1.39
C ASN A 123 20.53 -4.82 -0.32
N THR A 124 20.96 -4.24 0.80
CA THR A 124 20.04 -3.78 1.84
C THR A 124 18.91 -2.95 1.22
N ALA A 125 17.69 -3.44 1.38
CA ALA A 125 16.50 -2.88 0.78
C ALA A 125 15.50 -2.39 1.82
N ILE A 126 14.76 -1.34 1.45
CA ILE A 126 13.65 -0.78 2.22
C ILE A 126 12.48 -0.65 1.24
N ILE A 127 11.41 -1.37 1.52
CA ILE A 127 10.20 -1.37 0.72
C ILE A 127 9.07 -0.82 1.57
N PHE A 128 8.31 0.13 1.03
CA PHE A 128 7.07 0.59 1.62
C PHE A 128 5.92 -0.29 1.13
N CYS A 129 5.20 -0.91 2.05
CA CYS A 129 4.11 -1.83 1.73
C CYS A 129 2.79 -1.29 2.29
N VAL A 130 1.73 -1.41 1.51
CA VAL A 130 0.36 -0.99 1.87
C VAL A 130 -0.61 -2.14 1.61
N THR A 131 -1.46 -2.43 2.60
CA THR A 131 -2.49 -3.47 2.54
C THR A 131 -3.82 -2.96 3.10
N ASN A 132 -4.91 -3.63 2.74
CA ASN A 132 -6.24 -3.35 3.28
C ASN A 132 -6.64 -4.31 4.43
N GLU A 133 -5.66 -4.82 5.19
CA GLU A 133 -5.90 -5.70 6.34
C GLU A 133 -6.94 -5.14 7.32
N PRO A 134 -6.87 -3.85 7.73
CA PRO A 134 -7.85 -3.28 8.66
C PRO A 134 -9.28 -3.33 8.14
N LEU A 135 -9.49 -3.15 6.84
CA LEU A 135 -10.82 -3.26 6.25
C LEU A 135 -11.36 -4.68 6.34
N LEU A 136 -10.52 -5.69 6.03
CA LEU A 136 -10.92 -7.09 6.15
C LEU A 136 -11.19 -7.46 7.60
N ALA A 137 -10.37 -6.99 8.53
CA ALA A 137 -10.54 -7.21 9.97
C ALA A 137 -11.85 -6.57 10.48
N PHE A 138 -12.17 -5.35 10.07
CA PHE A 138 -13.41 -4.66 10.42
C PHE A 138 -14.66 -5.42 9.95
N GLU A 139 -14.62 -5.93 8.72
CA GLU A 139 -15.74 -6.66 8.11
C GLU A 139 -15.73 -8.17 8.42
N ASN A 140 -14.75 -8.63 9.20
CA ASN A 140 -14.54 -10.05 9.52
C ASN A 140 -14.42 -10.93 8.25
N LEU A 141 -13.71 -10.41 7.25
CA LEU A 141 -13.41 -11.10 6.00
C LEU A 141 -12.08 -11.85 6.08
N GLN A 142 -11.89 -12.79 5.17
CA GLN A 142 -10.65 -13.54 5.00
C GLN A 142 -9.94 -13.13 3.71
N ALA A 143 -8.64 -13.36 3.65
CA ALA A 143 -7.91 -13.25 2.41
C ALA A 143 -8.47 -14.21 1.35
N PRO A 144 -8.34 -13.92 0.05
CA PRO A 144 -8.67 -14.87 -0.99
C PRO A 144 -7.95 -16.20 -0.78
N LEU A 145 -8.54 -17.31 -1.19
CA LEU A 145 -7.81 -18.58 -1.23
C LEU A 145 -6.62 -18.48 -2.21
N PRO A 146 -5.53 -19.20 -1.96
CA PRO A 146 -4.36 -19.21 -2.84
C PRO A 146 -4.74 -19.46 -4.31
N GLY A 147 -4.27 -18.58 -5.20
CA GLY A 147 -4.57 -18.64 -6.62
C GLY A 147 -6.03 -18.33 -7.02
N LYS A 148 -6.86 -17.82 -6.09
CA LYS A 148 -8.26 -17.46 -6.35
C LYS A 148 -8.52 -15.95 -6.30
N SER A 149 -7.52 -15.15 -6.02
CA SER A 149 -7.64 -13.69 -6.12
C SER A 149 -7.96 -13.27 -7.56
N ARG A 150 -8.78 -12.22 -7.69
CA ARG A 150 -9.00 -11.53 -8.98
C ARG A 150 -7.98 -10.44 -9.23
N ASN A 151 -7.20 -10.07 -8.21
CA ASN A 151 -6.09 -9.16 -8.39
C ASN A 151 -4.96 -9.88 -9.12
N GLU A 152 -4.21 -9.11 -9.89
CA GLU A 152 -3.12 -9.60 -10.70
C GLU A 152 -1.81 -9.04 -10.18
N THR A 153 -0.73 -9.77 -10.41
CA THR A 153 0.61 -9.27 -10.22
C THR A 153 0.93 -8.27 -11.33
N VAL A 154 1.25 -7.05 -10.97
CA VAL A 154 1.68 -6.01 -11.91
C VAL A 154 2.92 -5.33 -11.37
N HIS A 155 3.84 -5.00 -12.28
CA HIS A 155 5.07 -4.28 -12.00
C HIS A 155 5.13 -3.02 -12.87
N TRP A 156 5.36 -1.89 -12.24
CA TRP A 156 5.60 -0.59 -12.86
C TRP A 156 7.05 -0.20 -12.60
N PRO A 157 7.97 -0.40 -13.57
CA PRO A 157 9.38 -0.04 -13.43
C PRO A 157 9.55 1.46 -13.28
N HIS A 158 10.52 1.87 -12.47
CA HIS A 158 10.85 3.27 -12.22
C HIS A 158 11.04 4.08 -13.52
N GLU A 159 11.76 3.53 -14.49
CA GLU A 159 12.01 4.19 -15.78
C GLU A 159 10.70 4.53 -16.52
N GLU A 160 9.73 3.63 -16.52
CA GLU A 160 8.43 3.89 -17.15
C GLU A 160 7.61 4.89 -16.33
N ILE A 161 7.69 4.85 -15.00
CA ILE A 161 7.07 5.84 -14.10
C ILE A 161 7.58 7.24 -14.44
N GLU A 162 8.91 7.43 -14.46
CA GLU A 162 9.56 8.71 -14.75
C GLU A 162 9.24 9.22 -16.16
N LYS A 163 9.22 8.33 -17.15
CA LYS A 163 8.84 8.66 -18.52
C LYS A 163 7.41 9.21 -18.61
N HIS A 164 6.48 8.59 -17.90
CA HIS A 164 5.10 9.06 -17.86
C HIS A 164 4.93 10.37 -17.10
N LEU A 165 5.63 10.55 -15.98
CA LEU A 165 5.64 11.81 -15.22
C LEU A 165 6.21 12.95 -16.05
N SER A 166 7.35 12.73 -16.73
CA SER A 166 7.97 13.72 -17.63
C SER A 166 7.03 14.11 -18.77
N ALA A 167 6.38 13.13 -19.39
CA ALA A 167 5.42 13.39 -20.47
C ALA A 167 4.20 14.22 -20.01
N ILE A 168 3.79 14.09 -18.74
CA ILE A 168 2.72 14.91 -18.15
C ILE A 168 3.26 16.30 -17.81
N TYR A 169 4.47 16.39 -17.27
CA TYR A 169 5.12 17.64 -16.90
C TYR A 169 5.29 18.58 -18.11
N ASP A 170 5.64 18.02 -19.27
CA ASP A 170 5.88 18.75 -20.51
C ASP A 170 4.59 19.21 -21.23
N ARG A 171 3.41 18.78 -20.75
CA ARG A 171 2.13 19.23 -21.32
C ARG A 171 1.85 20.70 -20.98
N PRO A 172 1.19 21.43 -21.91
CA PRO A 172 0.71 22.77 -21.59
C PRO A 172 -0.18 22.77 -20.33
N LYS A 173 0.17 23.59 -19.36
CA LYS A 173 -0.62 23.73 -18.12
C LYS A 173 -1.92 24.44 -18.44
N THR A 174 -3.05 23.81 -18.16
CA THR A 174 -4.39 24.44 -18.23
C THR A 174 -4.88 24.70 -16.80
N ALA A 175 -5.91 25.52 -16.66
CA ALA A 175 -6.53 25.79 -15.35
C ALA A 175 -7.09 24.51 -14.67
N GLU A 176 -7.26 23.44 -15.41
CA GLU A 176 -7.76 22.14 -14.92
C GLU A 176 -6.64 21.17 -14.53
N THR A 177 -5.37 21.46 -14.84
CA THR A 177 -4.22 20.62 -14.47
C THR A 177 -3.75 20.93 -13.06
N SER A 178 -4.13 20.09 -12.12
CA SER A 178 -3.84 20.26 -10.68
C SER A 178 -2.48 19.71 -10.22
N GLY A 179 -1.60 19.29 -11.12
CA GLY A 179 -0.27 18.76 -10.79
C GLY A 179 0.18 17.65 -11.72
N VAL A 180 1.44 17.23 -11.54
CA VAL A 180 2.01 16.09 -12.27
C VAL A 180 1.85 14.84 -11.40
N SER A 181 0.93 13.97 -11.80
CA SER A 181 0.56 12.78 -11.05
C SER A 181 0.25 11.62 -11.98
N ILE A 182 0.67 10.43 -11.62
CA ILE A 182 0.20 9.18 -12.24
C ILE A 182 -0.42 8.28 -11.18
N GLN A 183 -1.48 7.59 -11.56
CA GLN A 183 -2.21 6.66 -10.74
C GLN A 183 -2.02 5.25 -11.29
N PHE A 184 -1.84 4.28 -10.42
CA PHE A 184 -1.61 2.89 -10.79
C PHE A 184 -2.90 2.09 -10.73
N SER A 185 -3.17 1.33 -11.78
CA SER A 185 -4.28 0.37 -11.80
C SER A 185 -3.89 -0.89 -12.57
N THR A 186 -4.51 -2.00 -12.21
CA THR A 186 -4.35 -3.27 -12.91
C THR A 186 -5.48 -3.47 -13.92
N PRO A 187 -5.39 -4.40 -14.88
CA PRO A 187 -6.51 -4.76 -15.74
C PRO A 187 -7.79 -5.09 -14.97
N ALA A 188 -7.67 -5.80 -13.85
CA ALA A 188 -8.81 -6.19 -13.02
C ALA A 188 -9.47 -4.99 -12.31
N THR A 189 -8.72 -3.94 -12.01
CA THR A 189 -9.20 -2.75 -11.26
C THR A 189 -9.34 -1.50 -12.13
N ALA A 190 -9.04 -1.58 -13.43
CA ALA A 190 -9.09 -0.45 -14.35
C ALA A 190 -10.41 0.34 -14.31
N PRO A 191 -11.60 -0.28 -14.19
CA PRO A 191 -12.86 0.47 -14.12
C PRO A 191 -12.98 1.38 -12.90
N SER A 192 -12.42 0.97 -11.75
CA SER A 192 -12.40 1.76 -10.50
C SER A 192 -11.14 2.61 -10.33
N ARG A 193 -10.15 2.41 -11.21
CA ARG A 193 -8.82 3.06 -11.16
C ARG A 193 -8.06 2.83 -9.84
N ASN A 194 -8.36 1.75 -9.14
CA ASN A 194 -7.62 1.35 -7.94
C ASN A 194 -6.41 0.48 -8.31
N THR A 195 -5.43 0.42 -7.45
CA THR A 195 -4.27 -0.49 -7.60
C THR A 195 -4.64 -1.90 -7.16
N ILE A 196 -5.27 -2.01 -6.00
CA ILE A 196 -5.95 -3.22 -5.49
C ILE A 196 -7.34 -2.80 -5.00
N PRO A 197 -8.28 -3.71 -4.71
CA PRO A 197 -9.60 -3.33 -4.20
C PRO A 197 -9.51 -2.37 -3.02
N MET A 198 -10.22 -1.24 -3.11
CA MET A 198 -10.30 -0.17 -2.11
C MET A 198 -8.98 0.58 -1.82
N VAL A 199 -7.89 0.25 -2.51
CA VAL A 199 -6.61 0.97 -2.38
C VAL A 199 -6.25 1.62 -3.71
N ASN A 200 -6.10 2.93 -3.65
CA ASN A 200 -5.64 3.74 -4.75
C ASN A 200 -4.22 4.23 -4.44
N THR A 201 -3.32 4.04 -5.37
CA THR A 201 -1.95 4.55 -5.24
C THR A 201 -1.59 5.45 -6.40
N ALA A 202 -0.88 6.52 -6.09
CA ALA A 202 -0.38 7.48 -7.06
C ALA A 202 1.00 7.99 -6.67
N ILE A 203 1.79 8.37 -7.66
CA ILE A 203 3.02 9.15 -7.48
C ILE A 203 2.78 10.55 -8.02
N ASN A 204 3.14 11.53 -7.21
CA ASN A 204 3.06 12.95 -7.56
C ASN A 204 4.47 13.54 -7.53
N THR A 205 4.81 14.39 -8.49
CA THR A 205 5.99 15.27 -8.38
C THR A 205 5.59 16.55 -7.65
N LEU A 206 6.46 17.01 -6.75
CA LEU A 206 6.32 18.28 -6.04
C LEU A 206 6.90 19.43 -6.87
#